data_079e3443cc7812f0287f50f7eff70208
#
_entry.id   079e3443cc7812f0287f50f7eff70208
#
_cell.length_a   1.000
_cell.length_b   1.000
_cell.length_c   1.000
_cell.angle_alpha   90.00
_cell.angle_beta   90.00
_cell.angle_gamma   90.00
#
_symmetry.space_group_name_H-M   'P 1'
#
loop_
_entity.id
_entity.type
_entity.pdbx_description
1 polymer ?
#
loop_
_entity_poly.entity_id
_entity_poly.type
_entity_poly.pdbx_seq_one_letter_code
_entity_poly.pdbx_strand_id
1 'polypeptide(L)'
;MKTILSALGLSLLILTSCGGQKKVEVDFIQDNIDNAVAQNTIQTDIIEKSGKILNPRTINKDGSISYIPIDDWCSGFFPGSIWLT
;
A
#
# COMPACT_ATOMS: atom_id res chain seq x y z
N MET A 1 -19.38 -46.49 18.21
CA MET A 1 -18.36 -46.42 17.15
C MET A 1 -18.71 -45.48 16.01
N LYS A 2 -19.93 -45.43 15.54
CA LYS A 2 -20.33 -44.51 14.41
C LYS A 2 -20.27 -43.01 14.75
N THR A 3 -20.50 -42.62 16.00
CA THR A 3 -20.47 -41.23 16.47
C THR A 3 -19.05 -40.67 16.65
N ILE A 4 -18.07 -41.53 16.93
CA ILE A 4 -16.66 -41.10 17.12
C ILE A 4 -15.99 -40.86 15.77
N LEU A 5 -16.34 -41.64 14.73
CA LEU A 5 -15.82 -41.42 13.37
C LEU A 5 -16.32 -40.11 12.73
N SER A 6 -17.56 -39.73 13.02
CA SER A 6 -18.12 -38.45 12.52
C SER A 6 -17.51 -37.25 13.21
N ALA A 7 -17.16 -37.32 14.48
CA ALA A 7 -16.48 -36.26 15.21
C ALA A 7 -15.03 -36.03 14.76
N LEU A 8 -14.32 -37.14 14.43
CA LEU A 8 -12.96 -37.04 13.87
C LEU A 8 -12.93 -36.40 12.46
N GLY A 9 -13.93 -36.74 11.62
CA GLY A 9 -14.03 -36.16 10.28
C GLY A 9 -14.31 -34.67 10.31
N LEU A 10 -15.10 -34.18 11.25
CA LEU A 10 -15.45 -32.77 11.39
C LEU A 10 -14.29 -31.93 11.94
N SER A 11 -13.47 -32.51 12.84
CA SER A 11 -12.30 -31.82 13.39
C SER A 11 -11.16 -31.67 12.37
N LEU A 12 -11.05 -32.60 11.42
CA LEU A 12 -10.03 -32.53 10.36
C LEU A 12 -10.32 -31.45 9.31
N LEU A 13 -11.60 -31.13 9.07
CA LEU A 13 -12.02 -30.09 8.15
C LEU A 13 -11.74 -28.67 8.67
N ILE A 14 -11.68 -28.48 9.98
CA ILE A 14 -11.41 -27.17 10.60
C ILE A 14 -9.92 -26.78 10.51
N LEU A 15 -9.03 -27.76 10.46
CA LEU A 15 -7.57 -27.52 10.42
C LEU A 15 -7.05 -27.10 9.05
N THR A 16 -7.79 -27.34 7.97
CA THR A 16 -7.40 -26.95 6.59
C THR A 16 -7.77 -25.51 6.24
N SER A 17 -8.59 -24.85 7.06
CA SER A 17 -9.08 -23.49 6.79
C SER A 17 -8.06 -22.38 7.06
N CYS A 18 -7.01 -22.62 7.85
CA CYS A 18 -6.05 -21.58 8.25
C CYS A 18 -4.86 -21.39 7.31
N GLY A 19 -4.66 -22.25 6.30
CA GLY A 19 -3.47 -22.20 5.43
C GLY A 19 -3.53 -21.22 4.27
N GLY A 20 -4.72 -20.75 3.87
CA GLY A 20 -4.91 -19.93 2.67
C GLY A 20 -4.74 -18.42 2.83
N GLN A 21 -4.88 -17.90 4.04
CA GLN A 21 -4.89 -16.44 4.27
C GLN A 21 -3.51 -15.78 4.23
N LYS A 22 -2.44 -16.47 4.62
CA LYS A 22 -1.09 -15.91 4.65
C LYS A 22 -0.54 -15.53 3.26
N LYS A 23 -0.86 -16.32 2.24
CA LYS A 23 -0.33 -16.09 0.88
C LYS A 23 -0.99 -14.88 0.20
N VAL A 24 -2.29 -14.68 0.42
CA VAL A 24 -3.03 -13.52 -0.13
C VAL A 24 -2.57 -12.21 0.52
N GLU A 25 -2.27 -12.22 1.83
CA GLU A 25 -1.81 -11.03 2.55
C GLU A 25 -0.42 -10.56 2.11
N VAL A 26 0.49 -11.48 1.84
CA VAL A 26 1.85 -11.16 1.36
C VAL A 26 1.81 -10.55 -0.04
N ASP A 27 1.00 -11.09 -0.96
CA ASP A 27 0.85 -10.57 -2.31
C ASP A 27 0.23 -9.15 -2.27
N PHE A 28 -0.76 -8.91 -1.41
CA PHE A 28 -1.37 -7.60 -1.23
C PHE A 28 -0.38 -6.54 -0.73
N ILE A 29 0.49 -6.87 0.20
CA ILE A 29 1.52 -5.96 0.72
C ILE A 29 2.50 -5.60 -0.39
N GLN A 30 2.98 -6.58 -1.15
CA GLN A 30 3.92 -6.35 -2.25
C GLN A 30 3.31 -5.48 -3.33
N ASP A 31 2.08 -5.75 -3.74
CA ASP A 31 1.35 -4.95 -4.72
C ASP A 31 1.20 -3.47 -4.28
N ASN A 32 0.93 -3.23 -3.00
CA ASN A 32 0.84 -1.88 -2.46
C ASN A 32 2.19 -1.16 -2.45
N ILE A 33 3.28 -1.86 -2.13
CA ILE A 33 4.64 -1.31 -2.18
C ILE A 33 4.99 -0.93 -3.63
N ASP A 34 4.75 -1.82 -4.58
CA ASP A 34 5.04 -1.59 -5.99
C ASP A 34 4.25 -0.39 -6.55
N ASN A 35 2.99 -0.26 -6.17
CA ASN A 35 2.16 0.90 -6.52
C ASN A 35 2.69 2.20 -5.90
N ALA A 36 3.11 2.18 -4.65
CA ALA A 36 3.69 3.34 -3.98
C ALA A 36 4.98 3.79 -4.64
N VAL A 37 5.88 2.85 -4.98
CA VAL A 37 7.13 3.14 -5.70
C VAL A 37 6.85 3.75 -7.07
N ALA A 38 5.90 3.19 -7.83
CA ALA A 38 5.52 3.71 -9.15
C ALA A 38 4.98 5.14 -9.06
N GLN A 39 4.09 5.43 -8.12
CA GLN A 39 3.52 6.77 -7.91
C GLN A 39 4.58 7.78 -7.46
N ASN A 40 5.44 7.41 -6.53
CA ASN A 40 6.54 8.27 -6.08
C ASN A 40 7.52 8.59 -7.23
N THR A 41 7.82 7.64 -8.09
CA THR A 41 8.67 7.83 -9.26
C THR A 41 8.05 8.83 -10.24
N ILE A 42 6.76 8.71 -10.53
CA ILE A 42 6.03 9.65 -11.41
C ILE A 42 6.05 11.06 -10.82
N GLN A 43 5.77 11.22 -9.54
CA GLN A 43 5.77 12.52 -8.87
C GLN A 43 7.15 13.17 -8.85
N THR A 44 8.18 12.39 -8.58
CA THR A 44 9.57 12.87 -8.60
C THR A 44 9.96 13.37 -9.98
N ASP A 45 9.62 12.65 -11.04
CA ASP A 45 9.89 13.05 -12.42
C ASP A 45 9.17 14.36 -12.81
N ILE A 46 7.91 14.53 -12.41
CA ILE A 46 7.15 15.76 -12.64
C ILE A 46 7.79 16.95 -11.92
N ILE A 47 8.20 16.78 -10.67
CA ILE A 47 8.83 17.85 -9.87
C ILE A 47 10.19 18.22 -10.47
N GLU A 48 11.00 17.25 -10.85
CA GLU A 48 12.30 17.46 -11.48
C GLU A 48 12.17 18.26 -12.80
N LYS A 49 11.22 17.88 -13.65
CA LYS A 49 10.94 18.58 -14.91
C LYS A 49 10.40 19.99 -14.71
N SER A 50 9.74 20.27 -13.59
CA SER A 50 9.26 21.62 -13.28
C SER A 50 10.38 22.62 -12.98
N GLY A 51 11.55 22.14 -12.57
CA GLY A 51 12.69 22.97 -12.13
C GLY A 51 12.45 23.73 -10.81
N LYS A 52 11.41 23.37 -10.05
CA LYS A 52 11.03 24.02 -8.79
C LYS A 52 11.05 23.00 -7.65
N ILE A 53 11.32 23.46 -6.43
CA ILE A 53 11.19 22.65 -5.22
C ILE A 53 9.72 22.68 -4.81
N LEU A 54 8.99 21.63 -5.15
CA LEU A 54 7.57 21.47 -4.89
C LEU A 54 7.29 20.14 -4.22
N ASN A 55 6.32 20.13 -3.31
CA ASN A 55 5.84 18.90 -2.68
C ASN A 55 4.35 18.70 -2.97
N PRO A 56 3.91 17.52 -3.42
CA PRO A 56 2.50 17.23 -3.60
C PRO A 56 1.80 17.18 -2.24
N ARG A 57 0.66 17.83 -2.11
CA ARG A 57 -0.12 17.89 -0.88
C ARG A 57 -1.44 17.15 -0.96
N THR A 58 -2.23 17.41 -1.98
CA THR A 58 -3.57 16.88 -2.12
C THR A 58 -4.01 16.85 -3.58
N ILE A 59 -5.10 16.16 -3.83
CA ILE A 59 -5.76 16.10 -5.13
C ILE A 59 -6.94 17.08 -5.13
N ASN A 60 -6.99 17.97 -6.10
CA ASN A 60 -8.09 18.88 -6.31
C ASN A 60 -9.33 18.17 -6.84
N LYS A 61 -10.48 18.83 -6.83
CA LYS A 61 -11.76 18.25 -7.32
C LYS A 61 -11.73 17.89 -8.80
N ASP A 62 -10.86 18.53 -9.59
CA ASP A 62 -10.67 18.26 -11.02
C ASP A 62 -9.67 17.13 -11.31
N GLY A 63 -9.11 16.50 -10.27
CA GLY A 63 -8.10 15.43 -10.38
C GLY A 63 -6.66 15.92 -10.48
N SER A 64 -6.41 17.22 -10.55
CA SER A 64 -5.06 17.77 -10.54
C SER A 64 -4.42 17.72 -9.15
N ILE A 65 -3.08 17.69 -9.09
CA ILE A 65 -2.35 17.68 -7.82
C ILE A 65 -2.03 19.12 -7.41
N SER A 66 -2.33 19.45 -6.15
CA SER A 66 -1.93 20.69 -5.52
C SER A 66 -0.54 20.54 -4.90
N TYR A 67 0.37 21.42 -5.29
CA TYR A 67 1.75 21.46 -4.79
C TYR A 67 1.93 22.60 -3.80
N ILE A 68 2.80 22.38 -2.83
CA ILE A 68 3.13 23.34 -1.77
C ILE A 68 4.64 23.62 -1.75
N PRO A 69 5.07 24.82 -1.30
CA PRO A 69 6.47 25.14 -1.13
C PRO A 69 7.10 24.42 0.06
N ILE A 70 8.43 24.47 0.18
CA ILE A 70 9.21 23.77 1.20
C ILE A 70 8.93 24.25 2.62
N ASP A 71 8.45 25.45 2.81
CA ASP A 71 8.15 26.06 4.10
C ASP A 71 6.75 25.73 4.65
N ASP A 72 5.93 25.00 3.90
CA ASP A 72 4.66 24.49 4.38
C ASP A 72 4.88 23.32 5.38
N TRP A 73 4.07 23.26 6.40
CA TRP A 73 4.19 22.24 7.45
C TRP A 73 4.00 20.80 6.93
N CYS A 74 3.30 20.61 5.82
CA CYS A 74 3.12 19.32 5.16
C CYS A 74 4.28 18.92 4.25
N SER A 75 5.28 19.77 4.03
CA SER A 75 6.33 19.56 3.03
C SER A 75 7.23 18.35 3.29
N GLY A 76 7.26 17.84 4.53
CA GLY A 76 8.02 16.65 4.90
C GLY A 76 7.36 15.32 4.57
N PHE A 77 6.06 15.28 4.28
CA PHE A 77 5.34 14.02 4.07
C PHE A 77 5.74 13.29 2.78
N PHE A 78 5.90 14.01 1.69
CA PHE A 78 6.31 13.41 0.42
C PHE A 78 7.75 12.87 0.45
N PRO A 79 8.77 13.63 0.88
CA PRO A 79 10.11 13.08 1.08
C PRO A 79 10.14 11.91 2.06
N GLY A 80 9.34 11.97 3.13
CA GLY A 80 9.21 10.88 4.09
C GLY A 80 8.65 9.60 3.46
N SER A 81 7.68 9.70 2.56
CA SER A 81 7.13 8.54 1.84
C SER A 81 8.17 7.89 0.92
N ILE A 82 9.02 8.69 0.26
CA ILE A 82 10.12 8.20 -0.58
C ILE A 82 11.13 7.41 0.25
N TRP A 83 11.44 7.88 1.47
CA TRP A 83 12.35 7.17 2.36
C TRP A 83 11.86 5.80 2.82
N LEU A 84 10.52 5.60 2.86
CA LEU A 84 9.88 4.36 3.29
C LEU A 84 9.67 3.34 2.16
N THR A 85 9.78 3.76 0.94
CA THR A 85 9.60 2.90 -0.26
C THR A 85 10.92 2.62 -0.97
#